data_bf890bd278146e043fe486c613cb421a
#
_entry.id   bf890bd278146e043fe486c613cb421a
#
_cell.length_a   1.000
_cell.length_b   1.000
_cell.length_c   1.000
_cell.angle_alpha   90.00
_cell.angle_beta   90.00
_cell.angle_gamma   90.00
#
_symmetry.space_group_name_H-M   'P 1'
#
loop_
_entity.id
_entity.type
_entity.pdbx_description
1 polymer ?
#
loop_
_entity_poly.entity_id
_entity_poly.type
_entity_poly.pdbx_seq_one_letter_code
_entity_poly.pdbx_strand_id
1 'polypeptide(L)'
;LQNAGLTSLTPDNISGVLNEAINVPADELNEELIGILLSQAAAMGKGDSIAEPLMRLVKSINAEAPASRFDLTGETLRKVLSGNTSTKLKLDSGFQSALNDSGRIAMTIIQNTSADPNRRASALRFAEVAGAVDSTSEGFAELLEPQTPTALQIAAVNIIVRSGNAATIKHLLALLNHFSPAVRSEVLTLLLQRESTIDALLDAAADETLTDSDFDATELDAMLNHRNDKIATRAKSLLSGDAVSSRAAVVDDFKSQISNLKAEISNEERIVAGKVVFKKRCGMCHKLQDVGKDVGADLAALKDRSIDALLTAVLDPNRAVESKFLMYTVVTKDGLQYSGMLKGETGGGLTLISGEGKEFTVARADIEELVGSKRSLMPEGLEKDLSAQNLANVIAFVQSTGTPWKRFDGNSPQFVKPNPDGTITLPASAAEIYGPSLVFEQQYDNLGFWSSTDDYAKWTFEVPKSGHWTVEFDFACDDRTAGSLIKLSTGNRLLSARVPGSGTWDHYQTWQAGTIDLHRGRGQLIVTAPEKPSMALIDLRAIRLIPPR
;
A
#
# COMPACT_ATOMS: atom_id res chain seq x y z
N LEU A 1 -21.23 -1.54 -23.12
CA LEU A 1 -22.26 -2.59 -23.38
C LEU A 1 -22.23 -3.68 -22.29
N GLN A 2 -21.06 -4.18 -21.82
CA GLN A 2 -20.97 -5.20 -20.76
C GLN A 2 -21.63 -4.76 -19.44
N ASN A 3 -21.35 -3.55 -18.95
CA ASN A 3 -21.94 -3.05 -17.70
C ASN A 3 -23.45 -2.80 -17.79
N ALA A 4 -23.98 -2.39 -18.94
CA ALA A 4 -25.42 -2.19 -19.15
C ALA A 4 -26.18 -3.52 -19.20
N GLY A 5 -25.57 -4.58 -19.74
CA GLY A 5 -26.17 -5.93 -19.75
C GLY A 5 -26.26 -6.56 -18.36
N LEU A 6 -25.26 -6.32 -17.48
CA LEU A 6 -25.23 -6.87 -16.12
C LEU A 6 -26.29 -6.25 -15.19
N THR A 7 -26.67 -4.99 -15.41
CA THR A 7 -27.72 -4.31 -14.62
C THR A 7 -29.14 -4.77 -14.95
N SER A 8 -29.35 -5.47 -16.08
CA SER A 8 -30.63 -6.02 -16.48
C SER A 8 -30.87 -7.48 -16.05
N LEU A 9 -29.91 -8.07 -15.31
CA LEU A 9 -30.04 -9.43 -14.83
C LEU A 9 -31.04 -9.52 -13.68
N THR A 10 -31.91 -10.48 -13.79
CA THR A 10 -32.96 -10.79 -12.81
C THR A 10 -32.94 -12.28 -12.48
N PRO A 11 -33.55 -12.72 -11.35
CA PRO A 11 -33.69 -14.15 -11.08
C PRO A 11 -34.37 -14.95 -12.20
N ASP A 12 -35.17 -14.31 -13.05
CA ASP A 12 -35.91 -14.99 -14.11
C ASP A 12 -35.09 -15.16 -15.39
N ASN A 13 -34.16 -14.27 -15.70
CA ASN A 13 -33.38 -14.32 -16.95
C ASN A 13 -31.94 -14.81 -16.78
N ILE A 14 -31.35 -14.77 -15.57
CA ILE A 14 -29.94 -15.10 -15.32
C ILE A 14 -29.55 -16.50 -15.82
N SER A 15 -30.45 -17.48 -15.67
CA SER A 15 -30.20 -18.87 -16.11
C SER A 15 -30.09 -18.97 -17.64
N GLY A 16 -30.96 -18.25 -18.37
CA GLY A 16 -30.89 -18.19 -19.82
C GLY A 16 -29.63 -17.52 -20.32
N VAL A 17 -29.29 -16.38 -19.75
CA VAL A 17 -28.07 -15.62 -20.10
C VAL A 17 -26.81 -16.45 -19.82
N LEU A 18 -26.77 -17.16 -18.69
CA LEU A 18 -25.63 -18.02 -18.32
C LEU A 18 -25.48 -19.18 -19.30
N ASN A 19 -26.58 -19.84 -19.69
CA ASN A 19 -26.55 -20.92 -20.66
C ASN A 19 -26.07 -20.47 -22.05
N GLU A 20 -26.49 -19.31 -22.51
CA GLU A 20 -26.01 -18.74 -23.76
C GLU A 20 -24.51 -18.40 -23.68
N ALA A 21 -24.06 -17.79 -22.57
CA ALA A 21 -22.66 -17.41 -22.38
C ALA A 21 -21.70 -18.61 -22.34
N ILE A 22 -22.20 -19.81 -21.97
CA ILE A 22 -21.39 -21.03 -21.85
C ILE A 22 -21.44 -21.87 -23.14
N ASN A 23 -22.46 -21.73 -23.94
CA ASN A 23 -22.67 -22.52 -25.18
C ASN A 23 -21.90 -21.96 -26.40
N VAL A 24 -20.98 -20.99 -26.19
CA VAL A 24 -20.08 -20.51 -27.25
C VAL A 24 -18.86 -21.45 -27.38
N PRO A 25 -18.17 -21.46 -28.54
CA PRO A 25 -16.91 -22.18 -28.70
C PRO A 25 -15.87 -21.79 -27.63
N ALA A 26 -15.00 -22.73 -27.25
CA ALA A 26 -14.07 -22.55 -26.13
C ALA A 26 -13.07 -21.38 -26.33
N ASP A 27 -12.75 -21.02 -27.56
CA ASP A 27 -11.92 -19.91 -27.98
C ASP A 27 -12.64 -18.55 -27.96
N GLU A 28 -13.96 -18.55 -27.99
CA GLU A 28 -14.81 -17.35 -27.87
C GLU A 28 -15.33 -17.13 -26.45
N LEU A 29 -15.03 -18.03 -25.52
CA LEU A 29 -15.59 -18.05 -24.17
C LEU A 29 -15.02 -16.89 -23.33
N ASN A 30 -15.88 -15.94 -22.96
CA ASN A 30 -15.50 -14.86 -22.05
C ASN A 30 -15.53 -15.36 -20.59
N GLU A 31 -14.38 -15.83 -20.13
CA GLU A 31 -14.22 -16.45 -18.81
C GLU A 31 -14.60 -15.51 -17.65
N GLU A 32 -14.27 -14.23 -17.76
CA GLU A 32 -14.59 -13.21 -16.74
C GLU A 32 -16.12 -13.01 -16.63
N LEU A 33 -16.79 -12.90 -17.77
CA LEU A 33 -18.26 -12.78 -17.82
C LEU A 33 -18.94 -14.00 -17.18
N ILE A 34 -18.46 -15.21 -17.46
CA ILE A 34 -19.00 -16.43 -16.85
C ILE A 34 -18.83 -16.42 -15.33
N GLY A 35 -17.66 -16.04 -14.83
CA GLY A 35 -17.41 -15.92 -13.39
C GLY A 35 -18.37 -14.94 -12.70
N ILE A 36 -18.64 -13.80 -13.33
CA ILE A 36 -19.61 -12.81 -12.85
C ILE A 36 -21.03 -13.38 -12.86
N LEU A 37 -21.46 -13.97 -13.96
CA LEU A 37 -22.80 -14.54 -14.11
C LEU A 37 -23.07 -15.66 -13.11
N LEU A 38 -22.11 -16.57 -12.91
CA LEU A 38 -22.19 -17.64 -11.91
C LEU A 38 -22.30 -17.08 -10.48
N SER A 39 -21.51 -16.06 -10.17
CA SER A 39 -21.54 -15.41 -8.85
C SER A 39 -22.89 -14.72 -8.60
N GLN A 40 -23.43 -14.05 -9.60
CA GLN A 40 -24.74 -13.41 -9.50
C GLN A 40 -25.88 -14.42 -9.45
N ALA A 41 -25.83 -15.49 -10.25
CA ALA A 41 -26.82 -16.57 -10.20
C ALA A 41 -26.85 -17.24 -8.82
N ALA A 42 -25.68 -17.46 -8.22
CA ALA A 42 -25.57 -17.94 -6.85
C ALA A 42 -26.21 -16.98 -5.85
N ALA A 43 -25.90 -15.68 -5.93
CA ALA A 43 -26.47 -14.65 -5.05
C ALA A 43 -28.00 -14.52 -5.21
N MET A 44 -28.54 -14.79 -6.40
CA MET A 44 -29.97 -14.79 -6.70
C MET A 44 -30.68 -16.11 -6.33
N GLY A 45 -29.99 -17.09 -5.73
CA GLY A 45 -30.55 -18.36 -5.29
C GLY A 45 -30.87 -19.36 -6.41
N LYS A 46 -30.26 -19.23 -7.58
CA LYS A 46 -30.47 -20.09 -8.75
C LYS A 46 -29.47 -21.28 -8.80
N GLY A 47 -29.35 -22.01 -7.69
CA GLY A 47 -28.39 -23.12 -7.54
C GLY A 47 -28.48 -24.20 -8.62
N ASP A 48 -29.68 -24.54 -9.07
CA ASP A 48 -29.88 -25.58 -10.10
C ASP A 48 -29.29 -25.16 -11.47
N SER A 49 -29.25 -23.85 -11.74
CA SER A 49 -28.75 -23.30 -13.02
C SER A 49 -27.21 -23.16 -13.04
N ILE A 50 -26.54 -23.23 -11.91
CA ILE A 50 -25.08 -23.06 -11.83
C ILE A 50 -24.32 -24.37 -11.76
N ALA A 51 -24.95 -25.50 -11.43
CA ALA A 51 -24.29 -26.79 -11.21
C ALA A 51 -23.56 -27.29 -12.45
N GLU A 52 -24.22 -27.32 -13.61
CA GLU A 52 -23.61 -27.77 -14.86
C GLU A 52 -22.50 -26.82 -15.36
N PRO A 53 -22.72 -25.48 -15.43
CA PRO A 53 -21.65 -24.54 -15.76
C PRO A 53 -20.42 -24.65 -14.86
N LEU A 54 -20.63 -24.77 -13.56
CA LEU A 54 -19.54 -24.92 -12.60
C LEU A 54 -18.79 -26.25 -12.82
N MET A 55 -19.52 -27.34 -13.11
CA MET A 55 -18.93 -28.62 -13.46
C MET A 55 -18.05 -28.52 -14.73
N ARG A 56 -18.49 -27.78 -15.75
CA ARG A 56 -17.70 -27.54 -16.96
C ARG A 56 -16.41 -26.79 -16.65
N LEU A 57 -16.47 -25.75 -15.83
CA LEU A 57 -15.27 -25.02 -15.37
C LEU A 57 -14.30 -25.95 -14.64
N VAL A 58 -14.78 -26.75 -13.69
CA VAL A 58 -13.93 -27.71 -12.95
C VAL A 58 -13.30 -28.71 -13.92
N LYS A 59 -14.06 -29.30 -14.85
CA LYS A 59 -13.53 -30.25 -15.84
C LYS A 59 -12.61 -29.61 -16.89
N SER A 60 -12.61 -28.29 -17.05
CA SER A 60 -11.67 -27.60 -17.94
C SER A 60 -10.24 -27.50 -17.36
N ILE A 61 -10.07 -27.80 -16.07
CA ILE A 61 -8.76 -27.88 -15.42
C ILE A 61 -8.08 -29.18 -15.89
N ASN A 62 -7.03 -29.02 -16.67
CA ASN A 62 -6.21 -30.10 -17.21
C ASN A 62 -4.72 -29.73 -17.15
N ALA A 63 -3.85 -30.63 -17.60
CA ALA A 63 -2.41 -30.43 -17.56
C ALA A 63 -1.92 -29.22 -18.37
N GLU A 64 -2.68 -28.77 -19.37
CA GLU A 64 -2.36 -27.64 -20.25
C GLU A 64 -3.10 -26.36 -19.85
N ALA A 65 -3.99 -26.40 -18.85
CA ALA A 65 -4.79 -25.25 -18.44
C ALA A 65 -3.89 -24.04 -18.08
N PRO A 66 -4.15 -22.82 -18.60
CA PRO A 66 -3.38 -21.63 -18.27
C PRO A 66 -3.67 -21.15 -16.84
N ALA A 67 -2.82 -20.24 -16.32
CA ALA A 67 -2.97 -19.63 -15.01
C ALA A 67 -4.36 -19.02 -14.80
N SER A 68 -4.85 -18.27 -15.80
CA SER A 68 -6.17 -17.61 -15.77
C SER A 68 -7.33 -18.60 -15.53
N ARG A 69 -7.23 -19.79 -16.06
CA ARG A 69 -8.27 -20.82 -15.88
C ARG A 69 -8.34 -21.34 -14.45
N PHE A 70 -7.19 -21.53 -13.80
CA PHE A 70 -7.13 -21.89 -12.38
C PHE A 70 -7.71 -20.79 -11.51
N ASP A 71 -7.31 -19.53 -11.76
CA ASP A 71 -7.78 -18.38 -10.98
C ASP A 71 -9.29 -18.17 -11.14
N LEU A 72 -9.80 -18.18 -12.36
CA LEU A 72 -11.24 -18.05 -12.62
C LEU A 72 -12.04 -19.15 -11.93
N THR A 73 -11.63 -20.41 -12.13
CA THR A 73 -12.36 -21.55 -11.56
C THR A 73 -12.32 -21.51 -10.04
N GLY A 74 -11.15 -21.23 -9.44
CA GLY A 74 -10.96 -21.13 -8.00
C GLY A 74 -11.76 -19.98 -7.38
N GLU A 75 -11.74 -18.78 -7.98
CA GLU A 75 -12.53 -17.64 -7.50
C GLU A 75 -14.03 -17.89 -7.61
N THR A 76 -14.49 -18.46 -8.73
CA THR A 76 -15.90 -18.80 -8.94
C THR A 76 -16.37 -19.81 -7.91
N LEU A 77 -15.61 -20.91 -7.71
CA LEU A 77 -15.90 -21.91 -6.68
C LEU A 77 -15.98 -21.29 -5.29
N ARG A 78 -15.01 -20.44 -4.94
CA ARG A 78 -14.98 -19.79 -3.63
C ARG A 78 -16.22 -18.92 -3.41
N LYS A 79 -16.60 -18.07 -4.39
CA LYS A 79 -17.78 -17.21 -4.31
C LYS A 79 -19.07 -18.01 -4.20
N VAL A 80 -19.18 -19.08 -4.98
CA VAL A 80 -20.37 -19.96 -4.98
C VAL A 80 -20.49 -20.77 -3.71
N LEU A 81 -19.36 -21.28 -3.17
CA LEU A 81 -19.36 -22.15 -1.97
C LEU A 81 -19.41 -21.35 -0.65
N SER A 82 -18.85 -20.12 -0.63
CA SER A 82 -18.86 -19.25 0.57
C SER A 82 -20.12 -18.38 0.68
N GLY A 83 -20.91 -18.30 -0.37
CA GLY A 83 -22.15 -17.50 -0.38
C GLY A 83 -23.13 -18.02 0.68
N ASN A 84 -23.63 -17.09 1.51
CA ASN A 84 -24.70 -17.32 2.50
C ASN A 84 -26.05 -17.54 1.78
N THR A 85 -26.02 -18.22 0.63
CA THR A 85 -27.19 -18.51 -0.15
C THR A 85 -27.88 -19.71 0.50
N SER A 86 -29.14 -19.51 0.90
CA SER A 86 -30.08 -20.54 1.32
C SER A 86 -30.28 -21.66 0.28
N THR A 87 -29.63 -21.56 -0.84
CA THR A 87 -29.57 -22.54 -1.92
C THR A 87 -28.44 -23.52 -1.61
N LYS A 88 -28.77 -24.63 -0.97
CA LYS A 88 -27.87 -25.78 -0.89
C LYS A 88 -27.61 -26.25 -2.33
N LEU A 89 -26.47 -25.82 -2.88
CA LEU A 89 -25.96 -26.44 -4.12
C LEU A 89 -25.84 -27.93 -3.82
N LYS A 90 -26.69 -28.77 -4.42
CA LYS A 90 -26.55 -30.21 -4.35
C LYS A 90 -25.38 -30.61 -5.27
N LEU A 91 -24.16 -30.46 -4.75
CA LEU A 91 -22.99 -31.01 -5.40
C LEU A 91 -23.08 -32.53 -5.28
N ASP A 92 -23.32 -33.19 -6.39
CA ASP A 92 -23.40 -34.63 -6.44
C ASP A 92 -21.99 -35.29 -6.33
N SER A 93 -21.96 -36.64 -6.22
CA SER A 93 -20.71 -37.37 -6.18
C SER A 93 -19.86 -37.22 -7.44
N GLY A 94 -20.49 -36.92 -8.59
CA GLY A 94 -19.81 -36.65 -9.86
C GLY A 94 -19.04 -35.32 -9.83
N PHE A 95 -19.63 -34.28 -9.24
CA PHE A 95 -18.94 -33.01 -9.04
C PHE A 95 -17.75 -33.15 -8.09
N GLN A 96 -17.94 -33.84 -6.97
CA GLN A 96 -16.86 -34.06 -6.00
C GLN A 96 -15.71 -34.87 -6.63
N SER A 97 -16.01 -35.88 -7.45
CA SER A 97 -14.99 -36.64 -8.19
C SER A 97 -14.21 -35.74 -9.16
N ALA A 98 -14.92 -34.94 -9.95
CA ALA A 98 -14.28 -34.01 -10.88
C ALA A 98 -13.40 -32.96 -10.16
N LEU A 99 -13.86 -32.46 -9.01
CA LEU A 99 -13.10 -31.49 -8.20
C LEU A 99 -11.83 -32.14 -7.64
N ASN A 100 -11.92 -33.37 -7.14
CA ASN A 100 -10.76 -34.12 -6.64
C ASN A 100 -9.74 -34.39 -7.77
N ASP A 101 -10.21 -34.75 -8.96
CA ASP A 101 -9.36 -34.99 -10.13
C ASP A 101 -8.63 -33.72 -10.57
N SER A 102 -9.35 -32.61 -10.63
CA SER A 102 -8.78 -31.30 -10.94
C SER A 102 -7.81 -30.84 -9.87
N GLY A 103 -8.09 -31.11 -8.59
CA GLY A 103 -7.17 -30.85 -7.47
C GLY A 103 -5.86 -31.63 -7.61
N ARG A 104 -5.91 -32.92 -8.03
CA ARG A 104 -4.70 -33.72 -8.29
C ARG A 104 -3.88 -33.17 -9.46
N ILE A 105 -4.53 -32.70 -10.52
CA ILE A 105 -3.85 -32.05 -11.64
C ILE A 105 -3.14 -30.78 -11.15
N ALA A 106 -3.82 -29.96 -10.36
CA ALA A 106 -3.23 -28.76 -9.79
C ALA A 106 -2.00 -29.08 -8.93
N MET A 107 -2.07 -30.11 -8.08
CA MET A 107 -0.93 -30.54 -7.26
C MET A 107 0.28 -30.98 -8.12
N THR A 108 0.05 -31.68 -9.23
CA THR A 108 1.12 -32.05 -10.17
C THR A 108 1.81 -30.81 -10.75
N ILE A 109 1.03 -29.75 -11.09
CA ILE A 109 1.57 -28.50 -11.61
C ILE A 109 2.35 -27.74 -10.53
N ILE A 110 1.86 -27.70 -9.29
CA ILE A 110 2.54 -27.07 -8.15
C ILE A 110 3.92 -27.69 -7.93
N GLN A 111 4.00 -29.01 -7.99
CA GLN A 111 5.25 -29.77 -7.78
C GLN A 111 6.23 -29.66 -8.96
N ASN A 112 5.76 -29.33 -10.15
CA ASN A 112 6.62 -29.16 -11.32
C ASN A 112 7.42 -27.85 -11.25
N THR A 113 8.65 -27.91 -10.76
CA THR A 113 9.54 -26.75 -10.62
C THR A 113 9.92 -26.10 -11.95
N SER A 114 9.76 -26.79 -13.07
CA SER A 114 10.02 -26.24 -14.43
C SER A 114 8.81 -25.50 -15.00
N ALA A 115 7.64 -25.59 -14.38
CA ALA A 115 6.46 -24.86 -14.79
C ALA A 115 6.57 -23.37 -14.41
N ASP A 116 5.89 -22.52 -15.17
CA ASP A 116 5.83 -21.07 -14.89
C ASP A 116 5.38 -20.80 -13.45
N PRO A 117 6.10 -19.97 -12.68
CA PRO A 117 5.79 -19.69 -11.28
C PRO A 117 4.38 -19.11 -11.05
N ASN A 118 3.88 -18.27 -11.95
CA ASN A 118 2.53 -17.70 -11.81
C ASN A 118 1.47 -18.77 -12.04
N ARG A 119 1.71 -19.68 -13.00
CA ARG A 119 0.81 -20.82 -13.22
C ARG A 119 0.79 -21.75 -12.02
N ARG A 120 1.93 -22.03 -11.40
CA ARG A 120 2.03 -22.82 -10.17
C ARG A 120 1.27 -22.14 -9.02
N ALA A 121 1.39 -20.82 -8.87
CA ALA A 121 0.68 -20.05 -7.87
C ALA A 121 -0.84 -20.06 -8.07
N SER A 122 -1.32 -19.96 -9.31
CA SER A 122 -2.74 -20.07 -9.66
C SER A 122 -3.28 -21.47 -9.38
N ALA A 123 -2.50 -22.52 -9.72
CA ALA A 123 -2.82 -23.89 -9.38
C ALA A 123 -2.91 -24.11 -7.86
N LEU A 124 -2.03 -23.48 -7.06
CA LEU A 124 -2.07 -23.54 -5.60
C LEU A 124 -3.33 -22.91 -5.02
N ARG A 125 -3.72 -21.71 -5.51
CA ARG A 125 -4.97 -21.04 -5.10
C ARG A 125 -6.21 -21.86 -5.44
N PHE A 126 -6.20 -22.54 -6.58
CA PHE A 126 -7.27 -23.46 -6.98
C PHE A 126 -7.28 -24.73 -6.11
N ALA A 127 -6.12 -25.34 -5.88
CA ALA A 127 -5.99 -26.58 -5.09
C ALA A 127 -6.50 -26.42 -3.65
N GLU A 128 -6.32 -25.22 -3.06
CA GLU A 128 -6.88 -24.88 -1.74
C GLU A 128 -8.41 -24.93 -1.78
N VAL A 129 -9.05 -24.31 -2.77
CA VAL A 129 -10.50 -24.30 -2.91
C VAL A 129 -11.04 -25.70 -3.24
N ALA A 130 -10.28 -26.49 -3.99
CA ALA A 130 -10.60 -27.88 -4.29
C ALA A 130 -10.43 -28.84 -3.10
N GLY A 131 -9.89 -28.35 -1.96
CA GLY A 131 -9.61 -29.18 -0.78
C GLY A 131 -8.44 -30.14 -0.97
N ALA A 132 -7.57 -29.90 -1.96
CA ALA A 132 -6.41 -30.73 -2.26
C ALA A 132 -5.15 -30.31 -1.49
N VAL A 133 -5.20 -29.19 -0.74
CA VAL A 133 -4.08 -28.64 0.03
C VAL A 133 -4.45 -28.56 1.51
N ASP A 134 -3.54 -29.05 2.34
CA ASP A 134 -3.56 -28.82 3.79
C ASP A 134 -2.51 -27.76 4.15
N SER A 135 -2.99 -26.57 4.52
CA SER A 135 -2.13 -25.43 4.90
C SER A 135 -1.37 -25.64 6.22
N THR A 136 -1.63 -26.72 6.94
CA THR A 136 -0.95 -27.07 8.20
C THR A 136 0.13 -28.13 8.01
N SER A 137 0.27 -28.69 6.80
CA SER A 137 1.27 -29.75 6.50
C SER A 137 2.69 -29.18 6.41
N GLU A 138 3.69 -29.99 6.73
CA GLU A 138 5.11 -29.64 6.55
C GLU A 138 5.41 -29.27 5.09
N GLY A 139 4.88 -30.04 4.13
CA GLY A 139 5.07 -29.76 2.69
C GLY A 139 4.45 -28.43 2.24
N PHE A 140 3.49 -27.87 3.01
CA PHE A 140 2.99 -26.53 2.75
C PHE A 140 3.94 -25.45 3.30
N ALA A 141 4.60 -25.71 4.44
CA ALA A 141 5.59 -24.81 5.01
C ALA A 141 6.80 -24.62 4.08
N GLU A 142 7.19 -25.64 3.30
CA GLU A 142 8.26 -25.54 2.28
C GLU A 142 7.97 -24.46 1.21
N LEU A 143 6.70 -24.12 0.99
CA LEU A 143 6.33 -23.05 0.07
C LEU A 143 6.69 -21.65 0.58
N LEU A 144 7.06 -21.50 1.84
CA LEU A 144 7.51 -20.24 2.46
C LEU A 144 9.03 -20.08 2.41
N GLU A 145 9.77 -21.12 2.02
CA GLU A 145 11.23 -21.10 1.96
C GLU A 145 11.75 -20.09 0.90
N PRO A 146 12.93 -19.49 1.11
CA PRO A 146 13.48 -18.46 0.23
C PRO A 146 13.76 -18.94 -1.20
N GLN A 147 13.91 -20.27 -1.42
CA GLN A 147 14.07 -20.87 -2.74
C GLN A 147 12.76 -20.87 -3.54
N THR A 148 11.63 -20.80 -2.86
CA THR A 148 10.32 -20.79 -3.52
C THR A 148 10.10 -19.48 -4.27
N PRO A 149 9.64 -19.52 -5.53
CA PRO A 149 9.32 -18.30 -6.28
C PRO A 149 8.30 -17.41 -5.54
N THR A 150 8.51 -16.10 -5.57
CA THR A 150 7.67 -15.09 -4.88
C THR A 150 6.19 -15.26 -5.11
N ALA A 151 5.77 -15.57 -6.34
CA ALA A 151 4.35 -15.78 -6.67
C ALA A 151 3.74 -16.95 -5.88
N LEU A 152 4.50 -18.02 -5.65
CA LEU A 152 4.05 -19.15 -4.82
C LEU A 152 4.05 -18.79 -3.34
N GLN A 153 5.09 -18.12 -2.85
CA GLN A 153 5.12 -17.64 -1.46
C GLN A 153 3.91 -16.76 -1.15
N ILE A 154 3.60 -15.80 -2.02
CA ILE A 154 2.41 -14.93 -1.88
C ILE A 154 1.12 -15.74 -1.90
N ALA A 155 0.98 -16.74 -2.79
CA ALA A 155 -0.19 -17.61 -2.81
C ALA A 155 -0.33 -18.40 -1.50
N ALA A 156 0.77 -18.95 -0.97
CA ALA A 156 0.79 -19.66 0.31
C ALA A 156 0.42 -18.76 1.49
N VAL A 157 1.00 -17.56 1.56
CA VAL A 157 0.68 -16.53 2.56
C VAL A 157 -0.82 -16.22 2.56
N ASN A 158 -1.41 -15.97 1.39
CA ASN A 158 -2.84 -15.70 1.24
C ASN A 158 -3.71 -16.84 1.78
N ILE A 159 -3.32 -18.09 1.56
CA ILE A 159 -4.02 -19.27 2.06
C ILE A 159 -3.93 -19.35 3.59
N ILE A 160 -2.72 -19.17 4.15
CA ILE A 160 -2.49 -19.17 5.61
C ILE A 160 -3.33 -18.12 6.30
N VAL A 161 -3.24 -16.86 5.86
CA VAL A 161 -3.97 -15.76 6.49
C VAL A 161 -5.48 -15.95 6.38
N ARG A 162 -5.95 -16.48 5.25
CA ARG A 162 -7.37 -16.76 5.03
C ARG A 162 -7.90 -17.90 5.88
N SER A 163 -7.09 -18.93 6.13
CA SER A 163 -7.46 -20.05 6.99
C SER A 163 -7.75 -19.61 8.44
N GLY A 164 -7.13 -18.52 8.88
CA GLY A 164 -7.27 -18.00 10.25
C GLY A 164 -6.66 -18.91 11.32
N ASN A 165 -5.85 -19.92 10.93
CA ASN A 165 -5.21 -20.83 11.89
C ASN A 165 -4.11 -20.07 12.67
N ALA A 166 -4.29 -19.94 13.98
CA ALA A 166 -3.40 -19.17 14.84
C ALA A 166 -1.95 -19.72 14.84
N ALA A 167 -1.77 -21.04 14.76
CA ALA A 167 -0.44 -21.66 14.77
C ALA A 167 0.32 -21.35 13.49
N THR A 168 -0.33 -21.44 12.32
CA THR A 168 0.29 -21.13 11.03
C THR A 168 0.54 -19.63 10.87
N ILE A 169 -0.34 -18.76 11.40
CA ILE A 169 -0.12 -17.31 11.43
C ILE A 169 1.08 -16.97 12.34
N LYS A 170 1.18 -17.60 13.52
CA LYS A 170 2.34 -17.40 14.41
C LYS A 170 3.63 -17.82 13.74
N HIS A 171 3.64 -18.96 13.04
CA HIS A 171 4.80 -19.39 12.26
C HIS A 171 5.15 -18.39 11.13
N LEU A 172 4.15 -17.89 10.40
CA LEU A 172 4.33 -16.88 9.37
C LEU A 172 4.99 -15.60 9.92
N LEU A 173 4.56 -15.15 11.11
CA LEU A 173 5.13 -13.97 11.78
C LEU A 173 6.59 -14.19 12.22
N ALA A 174 6.92 -15.40 12.68
CA ALA A 174 8.31 -15.74 13.01
C ALA A 174 9.24 -15.71 11.79
N LEU A 175 8.71 -15.94 10.58
CA LEU A 175 9.46 -15.88 9.33
C LEU A 175 9.49 -14.48 8.68
N LEU A 176 8.85 -13.47 9.28
CA LEU A 176 8.65 -12.16 8.63
C LEU A 176 9.96 -11.52 8.15
N ASN A 177 11.06 -11.70 8.88
CA ASN A 177 12.37 -11.16 8.53
C ASN A 177 13.14 -12.04 7.52
N HIS A 178 12.62 -13.22 7.17
CA HIS A 178 13.18 -14.12 6.17
C HIS A 178 12.48 -14.00 4.81
N PHE A 179 11.47 -13.14 4.71
CA PHE A 179 10.79 -12.86 3.45
C PHE A 179 11.43 -11.71 2.69
N SER A 180 11.38 -11.79 1.36
CA SER A 180 11.67 -10.65 0.50
C SER A 180 10.71 -9.48 0.74
N PRO A 181 11.06 -8.24 0.34
CA PRO A 181 10.18 -7.08 0.51
C PRO A 181 8.78 -7.28 -0.03
N ALA A 182 8.63 -7.95 -1.17
CA ALA A 182 7.33 -8.19 -1.79
C ALA A 182 6.46 -9.14 -0.95
N VAL A 183 7.03 -10.24 -0.47
CA VAL A 183 6.30 -11.21 0.37
C VAL A 183 6.01 -10.60 1.74
N ARG A 184 6.98 -9.91 2.36
CA ARG A 184 6.82 -9.23 3.65
C ARG A 184 5.68 -8.20 3.61
N SER A 185 5.65 -7.35 2.59
CA SER A 185 4.59 -6.35 2.40
C SER A 185 3.22 -7.00 2.24
N GLU A 186 3.13 -8.09 1.48
CA GLU A 186 1.87 -8.84 1.34
C GLU A 186 1.40 -9.44 2.68
N VAL A 187 2.31 -10.04 3.46
CA VAL A 187 1.98 -10.58 4.80
C VAL A 187 1.37 -9.50 5.67
N LEU A 188 2.03 -8.34 5.81
CA LEU A 188 1.57 -7.25 6.66
C LEU A 188 0.26 -6.64 6.14
N THR A 189 0.14 -6.43 4.82
CA THR A 189 -1.09 -5.95 4.19
C THR A 189 -2.30 -6.84 4.51
N LEU A 190 -2.14 -8.15 4.37
CA LEU A 190 -3.22 -9.12 4.63
C LEU A 190 -3.59 -9.20 6.11
N LEU A 191 -2.59 -9.19 7.00
CA LEU A 191 -2.82 -9.28 8.44
C LEU A 191 -3.49 -8.02 9.00
N LEU A 192 -3.23 -6.85 8.42
CA LEU A 192 -3.86 -5.58 8.81
C LEU A 192 -5.33 -5.43 8.34
N GLN A 193 -5.83 -6.34 7.49
CA GLN A 193 -7.23 -6.26 6.99
C GLN A 193 -8.29 -6.72 7.98
N ARG A 194 -7.93 -7.49 9.02
CA ARG A 194 -8.90 -8.11 9.94
C ARG A 194 -8.47 -7.92 11.39
N GLU A 195 -9.41 -7.60 12.26
CA GLU A 195 -9.15 -7.41 13.70
C GLU A 195 -8.47 -8.64 14.33
N SER A 196 -8.93 -9.87 14.00
CA SER A 196 -8.34 -11.11 14.54
C SER A 196 -6.88 -11.34 14.15
N THR A 197 -6.46 -10.88 12.97
CA THR A 197 -5.07 -10.99 12.51
C THR A 197 -4.21 -9.83 12.99
N ILE A 198 -4.81 -8.65 13.24
CA ILE A 198 -4.13 -7.54 13.96
C ILE A 198 -3.82 -7.96 15.40
N ASP A 199 -4.74 -8.66 16.07
CA ASP A 199 -4.47 -9.21 17.40
C ASP A 199 -3.27 -10.16 17.40
N ALA A 200 -3.10 -10.99 16.35
CA ALA A 200 -1.92 -11.85 16.22
C ALA A 200 -0.61 -11.05 16.01
N LEU A 201 -0.64 -9.93 15.29
CA LEU A 201 0.49 -9.00 15.20
C LEU A 201 0.85 -8.40 16.57
N LEU A 202 -0.17 -8.00 17.33
CA LEU A 202 0.01 -7.45 18.68
C LEU A 202 0.44 -8.51 19.70
N ASP A 203 0.06 -9.78 19.52
CA ASP A 203 0.58 -10.91 20.30
C ASP A 203 2.08 -11.10 20.03
N ALA A 204 2.48 -11.07 18.75
CA ALA A 204 3.88 -11.16 18.35
C ALA A 204 4.72 -9.94 18.83
N ALA A 205 4.10 -8.78 18.96
CA ALA A 205 4.74 -7.62 19.57
C ALA A 205 4.86 -7.76 21.09
N ALA A 206 3.89 -8.38 21.75
CA ALA A 206 3.91 -8.61 23.19
C ALA A 206 4.93 -9.68 23.61
N ASP A 207 5.22 -10.67 22.75
CA ASP A 207 6.26 -11.70 22.98
C ASP A 207 7.63 -11.32 22.35
N GLU A 208 7.79 -10.05 21.90
CA GLU A 208 9.00 -9.48 21.33
C GLU A 208 9.48 -10.17 20.03
N THR A 209 8.65 -11.02 19.40
CA THR A 209 8.92 -11.59 18.06
C THR A 209 8.96 -10.47 17.02
N LEU A 210 8.07 -9.47 17.16
CA LEU A 210 8.05 -8.24 16.37
C LEU A 210 8.25 -7.02 17.26
N THR A 211 8.78 -5.96 16.69
CA THR A 211 9.01 -4.67 17.34
C THR A 211 8.46 -3.54 16.43
N ASP A 212 8.40 -2.31 16.92
CA ASP A 212 8.01 -1.14 16.13
C ASP A 212 8.84 -0.99 14.85
N SER A 213 10.12 -1.38 14.87
CA SER A 213 11.02 -1.36 13.70
C SER A 213 10.69 -2.41 12.63
N ASP A 214 9.77 -3.33 12.90
CA ASP A 214 9.28 -4.29 11.92
C ASP A 214 8.16 -3.73 11.04
N PHE A 215 7.67 -2.53 11.33
CA PHE A 215 6.55 -1.90 10.64
C PHE A 215 6.97 -0.57 10.02
N ASP A 216 6.41 -0.26 8.86
CA ASP A 216 6.53 1.08 8.30
C ASP A 216 5.54 2.06 8.98
N ALA A 217 5.67 3.36 8.63
CA ALA A 217 4.82 4.40 9.23
C ALA A 217 3.33 4.20 8.95
N THR A 218 2.96 3.63 7.80
CA THR A 218 1.56 3.40 7.42
C THR A 218 0.99 2.21 8.18
N GLU A 219 1.76 1.16 8.34
CA GLU A 219 1.40 -0.05 9.08
C GLU A 219 1.25 0.24 10.57
N LEU A 220 2.18 1.01 11.16
CA LEU A 220 2.07 1.49 12.53
C LEU A 220 0.82 2.36 12.73
N ASP A 221 0.58 3.32 11.84
CA ASP A 221 -0.60 4.20 11.92
C ASP A 221 -1.91 3.41 11.88
N ALA A 222 -2.00 2.40 11.03
CA ALA A 222 -3.17 1.52 10.91
C ALA A 222 -3.52 0.81 12.23
N MET A 223 -2.51 0.47 13.04
CA MET A 223 -2.72 -0.17 14.35
C MET A 223 -2.93 0.85 15.47
N LEU A 224 -2.10 1.91 15.54
CA LEU A 224 -2.14 2.93 16.59
C LEU A 224 -3.42 3.77 16.58
N ASN A 225 -3.99 3.99 15.39
CA ASN A 225 -5.20 4.77 15.17
C ASN A 225 -6.36 3.90 14.65
N HIS A 226 -6.34 2.60 14.99
CA HIS A 226 -7.40 1.69 14.59
C HIS A 226 -8.76 2.10 15.18
N ARG A 227 -9.84 1.92 14.39
CA ARG A 227 -11.23 2.25 14.80
C ARG A 227 -11.73 1.52 16.04
N ASN A 228 -11.17 0.34 16.34
CA ASN A 228 -11.43 -0.43 17.56
C ASN A 228 -10.49 0.04 18.66
N ASP A 229 -11.02 0.73 19.67
CA ASP A 229 -10.25 1.31 20.79
C ASP A 229 -9.40 0.28 21.54
N LYS A 230 -9.82 -0.98 21.61
CA LYS A 230 -9.01 -2.04 22.26
C LYS A 230 -7.73 -2.31 21.49
N ILE A 231 -7.82 -2.42 20.17
CA ILE A 231 -6.66 -2.59 19.28
C ILE A 231 -5.76 -1.36 19.38
N ALA A 232 -6.31 -0.15 19.22
CA ALA A 232 -5.54 1.08 19.29
C ALA A 232 -4.82 1.25 20.65
N THR A 233 -5.50 0.97 21.76
CA THR A 233 -4.90 1.05 23.10
C THR A 233 -3.78 0.03 23.28
N ARG A 234 -4.01 -1.22 22.86
CA ARG A 234 -3.01 -2.28 22.93
C ARG A 234 -1.80 -1.99 22.03
N ALA A 235 -2.04 -1.52 20.80
CA ALA A 235 -0.97 -1.10 19.90
C ALA A 235 -0.13 0.03 20.51
N LYS A 236 -0.77 1.03 21.10
CA LYS A 236 -0.08 2.12 21.80
C LYS A 236 0.78 1.63 22.94
N SER A 237 0.32 0.64 23.72
CA SER A 237 1.11 0.10 24.84
C SER A 237 2.32 -0.75 24.41
N LEU A 238 2.26 -1.39 23.22
CA LEU A 238 3.28 -2.32 22.74
C LEU A 238 4.22 -1.69 21.70
N LEU A 239 3.68 -0.84 20.83
CA LEU A 239 4.38 -0.32 19.65
C LEU A 239 4.61 1.20 19.70
N SER A 240 3.98 1.92 20.66
CA SER A 240 4.40 3.29 20.98
C SER A 240 5.49 3.24 22.03
N GLY A 241 6.47 2.36 21.88
CA GLY A 241 7.53 2.31 22.85
C GLY A 241 8.02 3.70 23.20
N ASP A 242 8.52 3.90 24.44
CA ASP A 242 9.45 4.95 24.81
C ASP A 242 10.80 4.85 24.02
N ALA A 243 10.79 4.20 22.87
CA ALA A 243 11.64 4.48 21.75
C ALA A 243 11.21 5.85 21.15
N VAL A 244 11.27 6.89 22.02
CA VAL A 244 11.98 8.08 21.56
C VAL A 244 13.19 7.48 20.88
N SER A 245 13.18 7.41 19.52
CA SER A 245 14.28 6.78 18.80
C SER A 245 15.54 7.31 19.48
N SER A 246 16.56 6.47 19.67
CA SER A 246 17.81 6.92 20.29
C SER A 246 18.35 8.16 19.59
N ARG A 247 17.73 8.52 18.47
CA ARG A 247 18.08 9.62 17.59
C ARG A 247 17.07 10.79 17.57
N ALA A 248 15.92 10.69 18.24
CA ALA A 248 14.95 11.79 18.28
C ALA A 248 15.57 13.06 18.87
N ALA A 249 16.40 12.91 19.91
CA ALA A 249 17.14 14.03 20.49
C ALA A 249 18.11 14.68 19.49
N VAL A 250 18.72 13.90 18.59
CA VAL A 250 19.59 14.41 17.51
C VAL A 250 18.77 15.18 16.50
N VAL A 251 17.59 14.65 16.10
CA VAL A 251 16.67 15.32 15.17
C VAL A 251 16.19 16.65 15.74
N ASP A 252 15.78 16.67 17.02
CA ASP A 252 15.27 17.88 17.69
C ASP A 252 16.37 18.93 17.87
N ASP A 253 17.61 18.50 18.20
CA ASP A 253 18.75 19.39 18.31
C ASP A 253 19.07 20.05 16.96
N PHE A 254 19.16 19.27 15.88
CA PHE A 254 19.40 19.81 14.54
C PHE A 254 18.27 20.71 14.06
N LYS A 255 17.02 20.37 14.37
CA LYS A 255 15.85 21.22 14.09
C LYS A 255 15.97 22.58 14.79
N SER A 256 16.36 22.58 16.06
CA SER A 256 16.62 23.79 16.83
C SER A 256 17.74 24.61 16.22
N GLN A 257 18.89 23.98 15.92
CA GLN A 257 20.02 24.65 15.30
C GLN A 257 19.63 25.28 13.95
N ILE A 258 18.92 24.55 13.07
CA ILE A 258 18.46 25.06 11.75
C ILE A 258 17.50 26.22 11.91
N SER A 259 16.58 26.15 12.88
CA SER A 259 15.62 27.23 13.15
C SER A 259 16.31 28.51 13.63
N ASN A 260 17.46 28.39 14.26
CA ASN A 260 18.25 29.51 14.78
C ASN A 260 19.28 30.06 13.76
N LEU A 261 19.40 29.43 12.57
CA LEU A 261 20.31 29.92 11.53
C LEU A 261 19.85 31.31 11.05
N LYS A 262 20.75 32.27 11.13
CA LYS A 262 20.53 33.60 10.53
C LYS A 262 20.48 33.47 9.01
N ALA A 263 19.65 34.29 8.37
CA ALA A 263 19.57 34.35 6.90
C ALA A 263 20.77 35.16 6.36
N GLU A 264 21.96 34.55 6.46
CA GLU A 264 23.22 35.21 6.00
C GLU A 264 23.41 35.12 4.48
N ILE A 265 22.74 34.15 3.82
CA ILE A 265 22.83 33.92 2.39
C ILE A 265 21.43 33.80 1.78
N SER A 266 21.30 34.13 0.49
CA SER A 266 20.06 33.97 -0.25
C SER A 266 19.62 32.53 -0.39
N ASN A 267 18.36 32.29 -0.74
CA ASN A 267 17.88 30.93 -0.97
C ASN A 267 18.58 30.27 -2.16
N GLU A 268 18.91 31.02 -3.20
CA GLU A 268 19.66 30.54 -4.36
C GLU A 268 21.07 30.09 -3.98
N GLU A 269 21.78 30.85 -3.14
CA GLU A 269 23.11 30.46 -2.63
C GLU A 269 23.04 29.21 -1.78
N ARG A 270 21.99 29.05 -0.95
CA ARG A 270 21.74 27.81 -0.18
C ARG A 270 21.53 26.61 -1.08
N ILE A 271 20.75 26.75 -2.15
CA ILE A 271 20.51 25.67 -3.11
C ILE A 271 21.81 25.25 -3.79
N VAL A 272 22.62 26.19 -4.24
CA VAL A 272 23.92 25.90 -4.88
C VAL A 272 24.88 25.21 -3.91
N ALA A 273 25.01 25.71 -2.69
CA ALA A 273 25.81 25.10 -1.64
C ALA A 273 25.28 23.71 -1.28
N GLY A 274 23.96 23.53 -1.21
CA GLY A 274 23.30 22.28 -0.96
C GLY A 274 23.59 21.22 -2.02
N LYS A 275 23.58 21.59 -3.32
CA LYS A 275 23.95 20.70 -4.43
C LYS A 275 25.38 20.17 -4.28
N VAL A 276 26.32 21.01 -3.82
CA VAL A 276 27.71 20.60 -3.59
C VAL A 276 27.83 19.59 -2.45
N VAL A 277 27.17 19.85 -1.32
CA VAL A 277 27.15 18.93 -0.16
C VAL A 277 26.44 17.63 -0.54
N PHE A 278 25.29 17.71 -1.23
CA PHE A 278 24.54 16.55 -1.70
C PHE A 278 25.41 15.63 -2.58
N LYS A 279 26.10 16.20 -3.58
CA LYS A 279 27.01 15.43 -4.45
C LYS A 279 28.06 14.66 -3.68
N LYS A 280 28.59 15.27 -2.61
CA LYS A 280 29.69 14.70 -1.82
C LYS A 280 29.21 13.64 -0.83
N ARG A 281 28.02 13.81 -0.21
CA ARG A 281 27.58 12.99 0.94
C ARG A 281 26.39 12.09 0.62
N CYS A 282 25.48 12.53 -0.24
CA CYS A 282 24.24 11.83 -0.58
C CYS A 282 24.30 11.17 -1.95
N GLY A 283 25.06 11.76 -2.89
CA GLY A 283 25.14 11.35 -4.29
C GLY A 283 25.78 9.98 -4.54
N MET A 284 26.35 9.33 -3.52
CA MET A 284 26.80 7.93 -3.64
C MET A 284 25.63 6.96 -3.79
N CYS A 285 24.50 7.27 -3.14
CA CYS A 285 23.32 6.41 -3.10
C CYS A 285 22.09 7.06 -3.76
N HIS A 286 21.93 8.39 -3.64
CA HIS A 286 20.73 9.08 -4.14
C HIS A 286 21.01 9.87 -5.42
N LYS A 287 20.11 9.71 -6.38
CA LYS A 287 20.09 10.53 -7.59
C LYS A 287 19.08 11.67 -7.42
N LEU A 288 19.51 12.89 -7.76
CA LEU A 288 18.63 14.05 -7.78
C LEU A 288 19.06 14.99 -8.92
N GLN A 289 18.16 15.25 -9.89
CA GLN A 289 18.50 15.92 -11.16
C GLN A 289 19.62 15.14 -11.89
N ASP A 290 20.73 15.84 -12.18
CA ASP A 290 21.92 15.34 -12.88
C ASP A 290 23.02 14.84 -11.93
N VAL A 291 22.74 14.75 -10.62
CA VAL A 291 23.73 14.44 -9.60
C VAL A 291 23.42 13.10 -8.92
N GLY A 292 24.45 12.26 -8.80
CA GLY A 292 24.43 11.07 -7.97
C GLY A 292 24.02 9.78 -8.68
N LYS A 293 23.79 8.71 -7.88
CA LYS A 293 23.47 7.35 -8.32
C LYS A 293 22.06 6.97 -7.88
N ASP A 294 21.44 6.08 -8.64
CA ASP A 294 20.11 5.53 -8.36
C ASP A 294 20.23 4.21 -7.59
N VAL A 295 20.58 4.31 -6.30
CA VAL A 295 20.68 3.18 -5.37
C VAL A 295 19.60 3.31 -4.29
N GLY A 296 19.51 4.47 -3.64
CA GLY A 296 18.54 4.76 -2.58
C GLY A 296 17.20 5.27 -3.12
N ALA A 297 16.36 5.77 -2.21
CA ALA A 297 15.06 6.34 -2.57
C ALA A 297 15.17 7.46 -3.60
N ASP A 298 14.22 7.50 -4.56
CA ASP A 298 14.08 8.61 -5.50
C ASP A 298 13.61 9.87 -4.75
N LEU A 299 14.52 10.82 -4.58
CA LEU A 299 14.23 12.07 -3.89
C LEU A 299 13.41 13.03 -4.75
N ALA A 300 13.30 12.81 -6.06
CA ALA A 300 12.41 13.58 -6.92
C ALA A 300 10.94 13.19 -6.73
N ALA A 301 10.67 11.96 -6.30
CA ALA A 301 9.33 11.44 -6.05
C ALA A 301 8.79 11.73 -4.63
N LEU A 302 9.57 12.36 -3.75
CA LEU A 302 9.13 12.66 -2.39
C LEU A 302 7.91 13.58 -2.39
N LYS A 303 6.82 13.15 -1.76
CA LYS A 303 5.59 13.92 -1.58
C LYS A 303 5.70 14.91 -0.40
N ASP A 304 6.28 14.46 0.72
CA ASP A 304 6.59 15.33 1.86
C ASP A 304 8.06 15.74 1.84
N ARG A 305 8.30 17.03 1.62
CA ARG A 305 9.61 17.68 1.61
C ARG A 305 9.73 18.71 2.72
N SER A 306 8.93 18.57 3.77
CA SER A 306 9.06 19.42 4.95
C SER A 306 10.44 19.24 5.59
N ILE A 307 10.91 20.27 6.28
CA ILE A 307 12.18 20.20 7.00
C ILE A 307 12.16 19.05 7.99
N ASP A 308 11.05 18.85 8.69
CA ASP A 308 10.88 17.80 9.69
C ASP A 308 10.98 16.39 9.08
N ALA A 309 10.30 16.15 7.95
CA ALA A 309 10.36 14.87 7.25
C ALA A 309 11.78 14.58 6.74
N LEU A 310 12.43 15.57 6.12
CA LEU A 310 13.78 15.41 5.58
C LEU A 310 14.83 15.27 6.69
N LEU A 311 14.70 16.00 7.80
CA LEU A 311 15.59 15.82 8.97
C LEU A 311 15.47 14.43 9.56
N THR A 312 14.23 13.95 9.76
CA THR A 312 13.99 12.59 10.26
C THR A 312 14.58 11.55 9.32
N ALA A 313 14.31 11.65 8.01
CA ALA A 313 14.84 10.70 7.04
C ALA A 313 16.37 10.65 7.00
N VAL A 314 17.06 11.78 7.22
CA VAL A 314 18.52 11.85 7.17
C VAL A 314 19.16 11.45 8.50
N LEU A 315 18.60 11.87 9.63
CA LEU A 315 19.22 11.72 10.94
C LEU A 315 18.78 10.48 11.71
N ASP A 316 17.60 9.93 11.32
CA ASP A 316 16.98 8.74 11.92
C ASP A 316 16.46 7.78 10.83
N PRO A 317 17.36 7.29 9.95
CA PRO A 317 16.98 6.54 8.76
C PRO A 317 16.37 5.16 9.05
N ASN A 318 16.47 4.68 10.28
CA ASN A 318 15.92 3.38 10.71
C ASN A 318 14.56 3.50 11.41
N ARG A 319 14.02 4.70 11.60
CA ARG A 319 12.80 4.93 12.39
C ARG A 319 11.55 4.29 11.76
N ALA A 320 11.45 4.30 10.43
CA ALA A 320 10.31 3.72 9.72
C ALA A 320 10.72 3.45 8.26
N VAL A 321 11.38 2.31 8.04
CA VAL A 321 11.95 1.96 6.73
C VAL A 321 10.95 1.13 5.95
N GLU A 322 10.55 1.61 4.77
CA GLU A 322 9.80 0.78 3.84
C GLU A 322 10.58 -0.49 3.49
N SER A 323 9.91 -1.64 3.43
CA SER A 323 10.52 -2.97 3.22
C SER A 323 11.48 -3.02 2.02
N LYS A 324 11.20 -2.25 0.96
CA LYS A 324 12.06 -2.17 -0.25
C LYS A 324 13.42 -1.49 -0.02
N PHE A 325 13.59 -0.71 1.07
CA PHE A 325 14.83 -0.02 1.42
C PHE A 325 15.57 -0.68 2.58
N LEU A 326 15.06 -1.78 3.11
CA LEU A 326 15.76 -2.59 4.10
C LEU A 326 17.00 -3.25 3.48
N MET A 327 18.03 -3.39 4.29
CA MET A 327 19.19 -4.19 3.94
C MET A 327 18.88 -5.67 4.14
N TYR A 328 19.21 -6.49 3.17
CA TYR A 328 19.08 -7.94 3.19
C TYR A 328 20.44 -8.59 3.12
N THR A 329 20.56 -9.75 3.77
CA THR A 329 21.68 -10.67 3.63
C THR A 329 21.17 -11.96 3.00
N VAL A 330 21.83 -12.39 1.93
CA VAL A 330 21.60 -13.68 1.27
C VAL A 330 22.81 -14.55 1.55
N VAL A 331 22.60 -15.75 2.08
CA VAL A 331 23.60 -16.81 2.21
C VAL A 331 23.30 -17.87 1.16
N THR A 332 24.32 -18.27 0.42
CA THR A 332 24.19 -19.31 -0.60
C THR A 332 24.63 -20.67 -0.06
N LYS A 333 24.15 -21.74 -0.68
CA LYS A 333 24.44 -23.14 -0.29
C LYS A 333 25.94 -23.49 -0.30
N ASP A 334 26.75 -22.75 -1.06
CA ASP A 334 28.22 -22.85 -1.06
C ASP A 334 28.90 -21.94 -0.03
N GLY A 335 28.10 -21.26 0.83
CA GLY A 335 28.58 -20.45 1.95
C GLY A 335 28.98 -19.02 1.59
N LEU A 336 28.71 -18.54 0.37
CA LEU A 336 28.92 -17.13 0.01
C LEU A 336 27.84 -16.24 0.62
N GLN A 337 28.23 -15.05 1.04
CA GLN A 337 27.32 -14.07 1.64
C GLN A 337 27.30 -12.78 0.83
N TYR A 338 26.10 -12.32 0.51
CA TYR A 338 25.84 -11.06 -0.20
C TYR A 338 24.93 -10.18 0.64
N SER A 339 25.29 -8.91 0.81
CA SER A 339 24.47 -7.94 1.56
C SER A 339 24.18 -6.71 0.72
N GLY A 340 22.93 -6.23 0.79
CA GLY A 340 22.47 -5.05 0.06
C GLY A 340 20.96 -4.91 0.12
N MET A 341 20.41 -3.87 -0.54
CA MET A 341 18.97 -3.79 -0.77
C MET A 341 18.57 -4.73 -1.92
N LEU A 342 17.36 -5.27 -1.85
CA LEU A 342 16.77 -6.00 -2.96
C LEU A 342 16.34 -5.00 -4.05
N LYS A 343 17.06 -4.97 -5.17
CA LYS A 343 16.78 -4.14 -6.35
C LYS A 343 15.77 -4.79 -7.29
N GLY A 344 15.81 -6.12 -7.39
CA GLY A 344 14.95 -6.88 -8.28
C GLY A 344 14.73 -8.29 -7.79
N GLU A 345 13.56 -8.81 -8.12
CA GLU A 345 13.11 -10.14 -7.75
C GLU A 345 12.38 -10.78 -8.92
N THR A 346 12.79 -11.99 -9.26
CA THR A 346 12.17 -12.81 -10.29
C THR A 346 11.89 -14.22 -9.77
N GLY A 347 11.15 -15.01 -10.52
CA GLY A 347 10.96 -16.43 -10.19
C GLY A 347 12.26 -17.23 -10.14
N GLY A 348 13.30 -16.78 -10.84
CA GLY A 348 14.59 -17.46 -10.94
C GLY A 348 15.71 -16.91 -10.05
N GLY A 349 15.59 -15.71 -9.49
CA GLY A 349 16.68 -15.12 -8.71
C GLY A 349 16.36 -13.80 -8.03
N LEU A 350 17.25 -13.39 -7.13
CA LEU A 350 17.26 -12.12 -6.42
C LEU A 350 18.45 -11.28 -6.88
N THR A 351 18.24 -9.99 -7.11
CA THR A 351 19.31 -9.02 -7.39
C THR A 351 19.42 -8.05 -6.23
N LEU A 352 20.58 -8.07 -5.55
CA LEU A 352 20.91 -7.13 -4.48
C LEU A 352 21.77 -6.00 -5.05
N ILE A 353 21.64 -4.81 -4.47
CA ILE A 353 22.50 -3.67 -4.73
C ILE A 353 23.18 -3.23 -3.43
N SER A 354 24.51 -3.19 -3.42
CA SER A 354 25.28 -2.68 -2.27
C SER A 354 25.22 -1.16 -2.17
N GLY A 355 25.62 -0.60 -1.03
CA GLY A 355 25.76 0.85 -0.84
C GLY A 355 26.73 1.54 -1.82
N GLU A 356 27.66 0.79 -2.41
CA GLU A 356 28.57 1.28 -3.45
C GLU A 356 27.93 1.27 -4.86
N GLY A 357 26.71 0.71 -4.99
CA GLY A 357 26.00 0.55 -6.24
C GLY A 357 26.42 -0.68 -7.06
N LYS A 358 27.10 -1.64 -6.44
CA LYS A 358 27.44 -2.92 -7.08
C LYS A 358 26.26 -3.88 -6.96
N GLU A 359 25.92 -4.49 -8.10
CA GLU A 359 24.82 -5.45 -8.17
C GLU A 359 25.33 -6.89 -8.11
N PHE A 360 24.59 -7.73 -7.38
CA PHE A 360 24.83 -9.16 -7.24
C PHE A 360 23.51 -9.89 -7.52
N THR A 361 23.54 -10.81 -8.48
CA THR A 361 22.37 -11.66 -8.76
C THR A 361 22.65 -13.06 -8.25
N VAL A 362 21.75 -13.56 -7.40
CA VAL A 362 21.80 -14.91 -6.80
C VAL A 362 20.62 -15.70 -7.32
N ALA A 363 20.88 -16.88 -7.88
CA ALA A 363 19.78 -17.76 -8.30
C ALA A 363 19.03 -18.29 -7.06
N ARG A 364 17.70 -18.33 -7.11
CA ARG A 364 16.88 -18.81 -5.98
C ARG A 364 17.25 -20.21 -5.55
N ALA A 365 17.57 -21.08 -6.50
CA ALA A 365 17.98 -22.45 -6.21
C ALA A 365 19.24 -22.55 -5.34
N ASP A 366 20.09 -21.51 -5.38
CA ASP A 366 21.36 -21.47 -4.65
C ASP A 366 21.23 -20.78 -3.29
N ILE A 367 20.08 -20.17 -2.98
CA ILE A 367 19.86 -19.49 -1.70
C ILE A 367 19.66 -20.56 -0.60
N GLU A 368 20.42 -20.47 0.45
CA GLU A 368 20.22 -21.19 1.70
C GLU A 368 19.40 -20.36 2.68
N GLU A 369 19.76 -19.07 2.83
CA GLU A 369 19.10 -18.16 3.77
C GLU A 369 18.93 -16.77 3.17
N LEU A 370 17.81 -16.12 3.49
CA LEU A 370 17.52 -14.72 3.22
C LEU A 370 17.09 -14.06 4.53
N VAL A 371 17.80 -12.99 4.94
CA VAL A 371 17.49 -12.28 6.20
C VAL A 371 17.43 -10.77 5.96
N GLY A 372 16.30 -10.16 6.33
CA GLY A 372 16.14 -8.71 6.43
C GLY A 372 16.73 -8.17 7.75
N SER A 373 17.55 -7.13 7.67
CA SER A 373 18.31 -6.62 8.81
C SER A 373 17.54 -5.65 9.72
N LYS A 374 16.30 -5.33 9.43
CA LYS A 374 15.52 -4.24 10.08
C LYS A 374 16.20 -2.86 9.99
N ARG A 375 17.21 -2.71 9.15
CA ARG A 375 17.98 -1.47 8.98
C ARG A 375 17.96 -1.00 7.54
N SER A 376 17.90 0.32 7.39
CA SER A 376 18.12 0.99 6.11
C SER A 376 19.57 0.79 5.64
N LEU A 377 19.78 0.76 4.31
CA LEU A 377 21.11 0.91 3.73
C LEU A 377 21.69 2.32 3.99
N MET A 378 20.83 3.30 4.27
CA MET A 378 21.25 4.65 4.64
C MET A 378 21.88 4.65 6.03
N PRO A 379 23.16 5.08 6.19
CA PRO A 379 23.85 4.97 7.46
C PRO A 379 23.35 6.00 8.47
N GLU A 380 23.33 5.60 9.73
CA GLU A 380 23.22 6.54 10.85
C GLU A 380 24.51 7.32 11.08
N GLY A 381 24.40 8.45 11.77
CA GLY A 381 25.57 9.21 12.20
C GLY A 381 26.07 10.22 11.18
N LEU A 382 25.29 10.52 10.13
CA LEU A 382 25.64 11.53 9.13
C LEU A 382 25.85 12.92 9.73
N GLU A 383 25.23 13.22 10.87
CA GLU A 383 25.40 14.48 11.61
C GLU A 383 26.83 14.70 12.14
N LYS A 384 27.62 13.66 12.27
CA LYS A 384 29.03 13.79 12.68
C LYS A 384 29.88 14.49 11.63
N ASP A 385 29.43 14.39 10.37
CA ASP A 385 30.12 14.93 9.20
C ASP A 385 29.36 16.10 8.52
N LEU A 386 28.15 16.41 9.00
CA LEU A 386 27.28 17.45 8.45
C LEU A 386 26.93 18.46 9.54
N SER A 387 27.34 19.72 9.39
CA SER A 387 26.83 20.80 10.24
C SER A 387 25.34 21.06 9.94
N ALA A 388 24.65 21.69 10.89
CA ALA A 388 23.26 22.12 10.71
C ALA A 388 23.10 23.04 9.48
N GLN A 389 24.08 23.92 9.21
CA GLN A 389 24.09 24.75 7.99
C GLN A 389 24.19 23.91 6.72
N ASN A 390 25.08 22.91 6.68
CA ASN A 390 25.21 22.02 5.52
C ASN A 390 23.94 21.22 5.28
N LEU A 391 23.31 20.71 6.34
CA LEU A 391 22.06 19.98 6.23
C LEU A 391 20.90 20.88 5.79
N ALA A 392 20.79 22.10 6.31
CA ALA A 392 19.83 23.10 5.84
C ALA A 392 19.99 23.41 4.36
N ASN A 393 21.23 23.51 3.88
CA ASN A 393 21.52 23.74 2.46
C ASN A 393 21.12 22.52 1.60
N VAL A 394 21.39 21.29 2.04
CA VAL A 394 20.94 20.08 1.35
C VAL A 394 19.42 20.01 1.29
N ILE A 395 18.74 20.32 2.39
CA ILE A 395 17.28 20.39 2.43
C ILE A 395 16.75 21.42 1.43
N ALA A 396 17.34 22.61 1.37
CA ALA A 396 16.96 23.64 0.38
C ALA A 396 17.15 23.13 -1.06
N PHE A 397 18.25 22.43 -1.35
CA PHE A 397 18.48 21.81 -2.66
C PHE A 397 17.42 20.75 -2.97
N VAL A 398 17.11 19.81 -2.06
CA VAL A 398 16.07 18.77 -2.25
C VAL A 398 14.70 19.43 -2.45
N GLN A 399 14.37 20.45 -1.69
CA GLN A 399 13.12 21.21 -1.84
C GLN A 399 13.02 21.93 -3.19
N SER A 400 14.13 22.45 -3.71
CA SER A 400 14.17 23.17 -5.00
C SER A 400 13.96 22.27 -6.23
N THR A 401 14.15 20.96 -6.07
CA THR A 401 14.08 19.98 -7.17
C THR A 401 12.74 19.29 -7.30
N GLY A 402 11.75 19.68 -6.48
CA GLY A 402 10.38 19.17 -6.54
C GLY A 402 9.74 19.38 -7.89
N THR A 403 8.80 18.51 -8.26
CA THR A 403 7.91 18.76 -9.38
C THR A 403 7.29 20.15 -9.14
N PRO A 404 7.40 21.10 -10.08
CA PRO A 404 6.76 22.40 -9.92
C PRO A 404 5.25 22.19 -9.85
N TRP A 405 4.58 22.93 -8.96
CA TRP A 405 3.12 22.91 -8.94
C TRP A 405 2.58 23.47 -10.26
N LYS A 406 1.42 22.99 -10.65
CA LYS A 406 0.70 23.48 -11.82
C LYS A 406 0.17 24.89 -11.54
N ARG A 407 0.18 25.74 -12.56
CA ARG A 407 -0.28 27.13 -12.46
C ARG A 407 -1.60 27.29 -13.19
N PHE A 408 -2.55 27.92 -12.53
CA PHE A 408 -3.87 28.24 -13.07
C PHE A 408 -4.21 29.71 -12.79
N ASP A 409 -5.01 30.29 -13.66
CA ASP A 409 -5.54 31.64 -13.41
C ASP A 409 -6.40 31.62 -12.15
N GLY A 410 -6.20 32.60 -11.26
CA GLY A 410 -6.88 32.68 -9.96
C GLY A 410 -6.28 31.81 -8.87
N ASN A 411 -5.38 30.83 -9.17
CA ASN A 411 -4.66 30.07 -8.18
C ASN A 411 -3.34 30.77 -7.82
N SER A 412 -3.19 31.10 -6.54
CA SER A 412 -2.00 31.73 -5.99
C SER A 412 -1.58 31.07 -4.68
N PRO A 413 -0.75 30.02 -4.75
CA PRO A 413 -0.24 29.35 -3.55
C PRO A 413 0.43 30.33 -2.59
N GLN A 414 -0.02 30.33 -1.34
CA GLN A 414 0.48 31.24 -0.32
C GLN A 414 0.42 30.63 1.08
N PHE A 415 1.21 31.21 1.99
CA PHE A 415 1.17 30.84 3.40
C PHE A 415 -0.11 31.34 4.05
N VAL A 416 -0.92 30.42 4.60
CA VAL A 416 -2.22 30.74 5.20
C VAL A 416 -2.05 31.02 6.70
N LYS A 417 -2.58 32.16 7.15
CA LYS A 417 -2.61 32.53 8.56
C LYS A 417 -3.96 32.17 9.20
N PRO A 418 -3.97 31.92 10.52
CA PRO A 418 -5.22 31.71 11.24
C PRO A 418 -6.17 32.89 11.15
N ASN A 419 -7.46 32.62 11.14
CA ASN A 419 -8.51 33.59 11.25
C ASN A 419 -8.56 34.21 12.67
N PRO A 420 -9.21 35.38 12.87
CA PRO A 420 -9.35 35.98 14.20
C PRO A 420 -10.03 35.09 15.25
N ASP A 421 -10.89 34.16 14.82
CA ASP A 421 -11.56 33.16 15.67
C ASP A 421 -10.68 31.96 16.01
N GLY A 422 -9.44 31.93 15.53
CA GLY A 422 -8.47 30.87 15.71
C GLY A 422 -8.63 29.70 14.74
N THR A 423 -9.63 29.69 13.87
CA THR A 423 -9.76 28.70 12.79
C THR A 423 -8.74 28.95 11.69
N ILE A 424 -8.45 27.91 10.86
CA ILE A 424 -7.59 28.06 9.68
C ILE A 424 -8.41 27.63 8.47
N THR A 425 -8.57 28.53 7.50
CA THR A 425 -9.26 28.24 6.24
C THR A 425 -8.23 28.10 5.13
N LEU A 426 -8.16 26.92 4.52
CA LEU A 426 -7.26 26.54 3.43
C LEU A 426 -8.06 26.54 2.12
N PRO A 427 -8.15 27.66 1.39
CA PRO A 427 -8.93 27.73 0.16
C PRO A 427 -8.23 27.02 -0.99
N ALA A 428 -8.98 26.55 -1.96
CA ALA A 428 -8.46 25.92 -3.19
C ALA A 428 -7.47 26.82 -3.93
N SER A 429 -7.77 28.13 -3.96
CA SER A 429 -6.91 29.15 -4.61
C SER A 429 -5.52 29.32 -3.98
N ALA A 430 -5.34 28.88 -2.72
CA ALA A 430 -4.04 28.93 -2.03
C ALA A 430 -3.26 27.60 -2.09
N ALA A 431 -3.77 26.58 -2.78
CA ALA A 431 -3.13 25.27 -2.88
C ALA A 431 -1.99 25.25 -3.90
N GLU A 432 -0.91 24.54 -3.58
CA GLU A 432 0.02 24.00 -4.58
C GLU A 432 -0.61 22.73 -5.18
N ILE A 433 -0.74 22.67 -6.51
CA ILE A 433 -1.49 21.64 -7.23
C ILE A 433 -0.54 20.78 -8.04
N TYR A 434 -0.65 19.45 -7.89
CA TYR A 434 0.25 18.48 -8.51
C TYR A 434 -0.54 17.32 -9.14
N GLY A 435 0.15 16.53 -9.98
CA GLY A 435 -0.39 15.34 -10.61
C GLY A 435 -0.98 15.58 -12.00
N PRO A 436 -1.42 14.52 -12.70
CA PRO A 436 -1.79 14.61 -14.11
C PRO A 436 -3.14 15.29 -14.36
N SER A 437 -4.13 15.09 -13.48
CA SER A 437 -5.52 15.48 -13.78
C SER A 437 -6.07 16.62 -12.90
N LEU A 438 -5.66 16.75 -11.64
CA LEU A 438 -6.14 17.79 -10.72
C LEU A 438 -5.94 19.19 -11.29
N VAL A 439 -6.97 20.02 -11.28
CA VAL A 439 -6.94 21.42 -11.75
C VAL A 439 -7.59 22.37 -10.74
N PHE A 440 -7.29 23.66 -10.85
CA PHE A 440 -8.06 24.72 -10.21
C PHE A 440 -9.04 25.30 -11.23
N GLU A 441 -10.31 25.30 -10.88
CA GLU A 441 -11.40 25.82 -11.72
C GLU A 441 -11.81 27.19 -11.19
N GLN A 442 -11.27 28.24 -11.79
CA GLN A 442 -11.47 29.62 -11.34
C GLN A 442 -12.95 30.02 -11.24
N GLN A 443 -13.78 29.54 -12.16
CA GLN A 443 -15.21 29.87 -12.19
C GLN A 443 -16.00 29.34 -11.00
N TYR A 444 -15.50 28.28 -10.34
CA TYR A 444 -16.14 27.63 -9.18
C TYR A 444 -15.35 27.82 -7.89
N ASP A 445 -14.14 28.40 -7.99
CA ASP A 445 -13.17 28.55 -6.90
C ASP A 445 -12.89 27.22 -6.18
N ASN A 446 -12.69 26.14 -6.95
CA ASN A 446 -12.50 24.79 -6.43
C ASN A 446 -11.30 24.07 -7.06
N LEU A 447 -10.84 23.01 -6.40
CA LEU A 447 -10.02 21.96 -6.99
C LEU A 447 -10.94 20.89 -7.56
N GLY A 448 -10.86 20.65 -8.88
CA GLY A 448 -11.68 19.66 -9.59
C GLY A 448 -10.85 18.71 -10.45
N PHE A 449 -11.52 17.78 -11.16
CA PHE A 449 -10.88 16.75 -12.01
C PHE A 449 -9.89 15.83 -11.28
N TRP A 450 -10.05 15.64 -10.00
CA TRP A 450 -9.17 14.81 -9.16
C TRP A 450 -9.41 13.32 -9.44
N SER A 451 -8.77 12.74 -10.47
CA SER A 451 -9.07 11.40 -10.98
C SER A 451 -7.88 10.42 -10.98
N SER A 452 -6.71 10.84 -10.53
CA SER A 452 -5.51 10.02 -10.42
C SER A 452 -5.03 9.89 -8.98
N THR A 453 -4.44 8.75 -8.63
CA THR A 453 -3.73 8.56 -7.35
C THR A 453 -2.47 9.41 -7.24
N ASP A 454 -1.95 9.91 -8.37
CA ASP A 454 -0.79 10.80 -8.42
C ASP A 454 -1.18 12.28 -8.25
N ASP A 455 -2.48 12.60 -8.25
CA ASP A 455 -2.96 13.94 -7.97
C ASP A 455 -2.89 14.23 -6.47
N TYR A 456 -2.37 15.41 -6.13
CA TYR A 456 -2.44 15.89 -4.76
C TYR A 456 -2.41 17.43 -4.70
N ALA A 457 -2.98 17.94 -3.61
CA ALA A 457 -2.95 19.35 -3.28
C ALA A 457 -2.25 19.55 -1.94
N LYS A 458 -1.47 20.65 -1.83
CA LYS A 458 -0.68 20.97 -0.65
C LYS A 458 -0.90 22.41 -0.21
N TRP A 459 -1.11 22.61 1.09
CA TRP A 459 -1.18 23.93 1.72
C TRP A 459 -0.10 24.08 2.78
N THR A 460 0.43 25.27 2.94
CA THR A 460 1.32 25.64 4.03
C THR A 460 0.66 26.74 4.88
N PHE A 461 0.63 26.56 6.19
CA PHE A 461 -0.14 27.43 7.09
C PHE A 461 0.49 27.55 8.48
N GLU A 462 -0.01 28.49 9.28
CA GLU A 462 0.38 28.67 10.68
C GLU A 462 -0.61 27.97 11.62
N VAL A 463 -0.09 27.16 12.54
CA VAL A 463 -0.87 26.50 13.60
C VAL A 463 -0.65 27.28 14.90
N PRO A 464 -1.68 27.97 15.46
CA PRO A 464 -1.49 28.84 16.63
C PRO A 464 -1.31 28.05 17.94
N LYS A 465 -1.89 26.83 18.03
CA LYS A 465 -1.76 25.95 19.21
C LYS A 465 -1.77 24.48 18.79
N SER A 466 -1.02 23.66 19.54
CA SER A 466 -1.04 22.19 19.37
C SER A 466 -2.36 21.58 19.84
N GLY A 467 -2.78 20.46 19.22
CA GLY A 467 -3.94 19.69 19.67
C GLY A 467 -4.67 18.98 18.53
N HIS A 468 -5.82 18.36 18.88
CA HIS A 468 -6.71 17.68 17.95
C HIS A 468 -7.62 18.69 17.26
N TRP A 469 -7.38 18.95 15.98
CA TRP A 469 -8.15 19.89 15.19
C TRP A 469 -9.25 19.19 14.40
N THR A 470 -10.47 19.71 14.44
CA THR A 470 -11.55 19.21 13.61
C THR A 470 -11.34 19.66 12.15
N VAL A 471 -11.54 18.75 11.21
CA VAL A 471 -11.39 18.97 9.78
C VAL A 471 -12.75 19.01 9.12
N GLU A 472 -13.09 20.13 8.51
CA GLU A 472 -14.29 20.32 7.70
C GLU A 472 -13.90 20.65 6.26
N PHE A 473 -14.64 20.08 5.30
CA PHE A 473 -14.53 20.34 3.88
C PHE A 473 -15.71 21.18 3.41
N ASP A 474 -15.47 22.22 2.61
CA ASP A 474 -16.46 22.85 1.73
C ASP A 474 -16.31 22.22 0.34
N PHE A 475 -17.26 21.36 -0.05
CA PHE A 475 -17.08 20.44 -1.16
C PHE A 475 -18.38 20.14 -1.91
N ALA A 476 -18.22 19.65 -3.15
CA ALA A 476 -19.25 18.95 -3.90
C ALA A 476 -18.73 17.57 -4.37
N CYS A 477 -19.63 16.59 -4.46
CA CYS A 477 -19.37 15.25 -4.97
C CYS A 477 -20.66 14.63 -5.51
N ASP A 478 -20.64 14.19 -6.76
CA ASP A 478 -21.80 13.51 -7.37
C ASP A 478 -22.07 12.18 -6.63
N ASP A 479 -23.31 11.92 -6.28
CA ASP A 479 -23.72 10.73 -5.50
C ASP A 479 -23.28 9.41 -6.15
N ARG A 480 -23.15 9.39 -7.49
CA ARG A 480 -22.68 8.19 -8.23
C ARG A 480 -21.19 7.88 -8.03
N THR A 481 -20.41 8.84 -7.54
CA THR A 481 -18.97 8.72 -7.33
C THR A 481 -18.58 8.78 -5.86
N ALA A 482 -19.55 8.98 -4.99
CA ALA A 482 -19.36 9.01 -3.54
C ALA A 482 -18.75 7.71 -3.00
N GLY A 483 -18.08 7.81 -1.84
CA GLY A 483 -17.45 6.68 -1.16
C GLY A 483 -15.98 6.49 -1.47
N SER A 484 -15.38 7.27 -2.39
CA SER A 484 -13.93 7.28 -2.63
C SER A 484 -13.16 7.70 -1.38
N LEU A 485 -12.00 7.06 -1.14
CA LEU A 485 -11.17 7.39 0.01
C LEU A 485 -10.37 8.66 -0.23
N ILE A 486 -10.45 9.61 0.70
CA ILE A 486 -9.59 10.79 0.76
C ILE A 486 -8.63 10.66 1.95
N LYS A 487 -7.38 11.05 1.76
CA LYS A 487 -6.35 11.00 2.79
C LYS A 487 -5.72 12.38 2.96
N LEU A 488 -5.67 12.84 4.20
CA LEU A 488 -4.96 14.04 4.60
C LEU A 488 -3.73 13.65 5.41
N SER A 489 -2.61 14.29 5.15
CA SER A 489 -1.38 14.08 5.91
C SER A 489 -0.74 15.40 6.32
N THR A 490 -0.19 15.43 7.54
CA THR A 490 0.63 16.52 8.08
C THR A 490 1.80 15.92 8.86
N GLY A 491 2.99 15.95 8.25
CA GLY A 491 4.12 15.15 8.73
C GLY A 491 3.75 13.66 8.75
N ASN A 492 3.91 13.01 9.90
CA ASN A 492 3.57 11.60 10.12
C ASN A 492 2.12 11.36 10.62
N ARG A 493 1.26 12.38 10.64
CA ARG A 493 -0.13 12.27 11.09
C ARG A 493 -1.06 12.19 9.90
N LEU A 494 -2.07 11.34 10.03
CA LEU A 494 -2.97 11.00 8.94
C LEU A 494 -4.42 11.09 9.40
N LEU A 495 -5.27 11.55 8.50
CA LEU A 495 -6.72 11.41 8.57
C LEU A 495 -7.19 10.79 7.25
N SER A 496 -7.91 9.70 7.33
CA SER A 496 -8.55 9.08 6.16
C SER A 496 -10.05 9.05 6.36
N ALA A 497 -10.79 9.41 5.32
CA ALA A 497 -12.26 9.44 5.36
C ALA A 497 -12.82 9.09 3.99
N ARG A 498 -14.08 8.62 3.94
CA ARG A 498 -14.78 8.39 2.69
C ARG A 498 -15.62 9.61 2.34
N VAL A 499 -15.41 10.14 1.15
CA VAL A 499 -16.13 11.33 0.66
C VAL A 499 -17.61 11.00 0.52
N PRO A 500 -18.52 11.69 1.23
CA PRO A 500 -19.96 11.50 1.04
C PRO A 500 -20.43 12.14 -0.26
N GLY A 501 -21.57 11.72 -0.78
CA GLY A 501 -22.24 12.43 -1.86
C GLY A 501 -22.85 13.75 -1.37
N SER A 502 -22.91 14.74 -2.26
CA SER A 502 -23.61 16.01 -2.03
C SER A 502 -24.75 16.24 -3.02
N GLY A 503 -25.06 15.23 -3.85
CA GLY A 503 -26.02 15.29 -4.95
C GLY A 503 -25.32 15.36 -6.30
N THR A 504 -24.85 16.53 -6.66
CA THR A 504 -24.19 16.82 -7.93
C THR A 504 -22.87 17.58 -7.72
N TRP A 505 -22.04 17.74 -8.77
CA TRP A 505 -20.77 18.45 -8.72
C TRP A 505 -20.87 19.97 -8.47
N ASP A 506 -22.04 20.54 -8.56
CA ASP A 506 -22.33 21.98 -8.33
C ASP A 506 -23.05 22.24 -7.00
N HIS A 507 -23.40 21.18 -6.25
CA HIS A 507 -24.06 21.30 -4.96
C HIS A 507 -23.06 21.20 -3.81
N TYR A 508 -22.53 22.35 -3.40
CA TYR A 508 -21.55 22.45 -2.34
C TYR A 508 -22.18 22.40 -0.95
N GLN A 509 -21.55 21.67 -0.05
CA GLN A 509 -21.94 21.57 1.35
C GLN A 509 -20.72 21.39 2.26
N THR A 510 -20.93 21.60 3.57
CA THR A 510 -19.89 21.37 4.57
C THR A 510 -19.97 19.92 5.07
N TRP A 511 -18.81 19.27 5.15
CA TRP A 511 -18.66 17.93 5.69
C TRP A 511 -17.54 17.86 6.70
N GLN A 512 -17.85 17.39 7.93
CA GLN A 512 -16.87 17.12 8.97
C GLN A 512 -16.28 15.72 8.75
N ALA A 513 -15.03 15.66 8.28
CA ALA A 513 -14.35 14.41 7.91
C ALA A 513 -13.73 13.68 9.11
N GLY A 514 -13.43 14.40 10.21
CA GLY A 514 -12.79 13.83 11.38
C GLY A 514 -11.91 14.83 12.11
N THR A 515 -10.88 14.33 12.80
CA THR A 515 -9.90 15.16 13.52
C THR A 515 -8.48 14.79 13.11
N ILE A 516 -7.57 15.78 13.13
CA ILE A 516 -6.16 15.60 12.86
C ILE A 516 -5.33 16.32 13.93
N ASP A 517 -4.22 15.71 14.34
CA ASP A 517 -3.29 16.32 15.28
C ASP A 517 -2.40 17.34 14.59
N LEU A 518 -2.41 18.57 15.10
CA LEU A 518 -1.53 19.62 14.63
C LEU A 518 -0.63 20.12 15.76
N HIS A 519 0.63 20.43 15.42
CA HIS A 519 1.57 21.08 16.32
C HIS A 519 1.65 22.56 16.05
N ARG A 520 1.81 23.33 17.12
CA ARG A 520 2.04 24.78 17.03
C ARG A 520 3.25 25.09 16.13
N GLY A 521 3.10 26.05 15.24
CA GLY A 521 4.13 26.51 14.33
C GLY A 521 3.71 26.39 12.87
N ARG A 522 4.68 26.23 11.98
CA ARG A 522 4.44 26.07 10.54
C ARG A 522 3.95 24.65 10.26
N GLY A 523 2.75 24.54 9.71
CA GLY A 523 2.12 23.30 9.29
C GLY A 523 2.09 23.15 7.77
N GLN A 524 2.06 21.92 7.30
CA GLN A 524 1.75 21.54 5.92
C GLN A 524 0.62 20.52 5.92
N LEU A 525 -0.37 20.68 5.04
CA LEU A 525 -1.42 19.69 4.81
C LEU A 525 -1.32 19.21 3.36
N ILE A 526 -1.21 17.91 3.17
CA ILE A 526 -1.23 17.27 1.86
C ILE A 526 -2.50 16.43 1.78
N VAL A 527 -3.24 16.59 0.70
CA VAL A 527 -4.46 15.82 0.42
C VAL A 527 -4.25 14.97 -0.80
N THR A 528 -4.60 13.68 -0.72
CA THR A 528 -4.41 12.67 -1.77
C THR A 528 -5.64 11.78 -1.93
N ALA A 529 -5.75 11.11 -3.07
CA ALA A 529 -6.61 9.96 -3.30
C ALA A 529 -5.74 8.69 -3.24
N PRO A 530 -5.74 7.91 -2.13
CA PRO A 530 -4.92 6.70 -2.03
C PRO A 530 -5.40 5.57 -2.93
N GLU A 531 -6.66 5.61 -3.37
CA GLU A 531 -7.28 4.70 -4.32
C GLU A 531 -7.74 5.49 -5.54
N LYS A 532 -7.76 4.86 -6.72
CA LYS A 532 -8.24 5.52 -7.94
C LYS A 532 -9.74 5.82 -7.81
N PRO A 533 -10.17 7.10 -7.87
CA PRO A 533 -11.59 7.44 -7.85
C PRO A 533 -12.31 6.88 -9.09
N SER A 534 -13.60 6.57 -8.95
CA SER A 534 -14.42 6.05 -10.06
C SER A 534 -14.56 7.02 -11.24
N MET A 535 -14.66 8.33 -10.94
CA MET A 535 -14.61 9.44 -11.92
C MET A 535 -13.68 10.53 -11.40
N ALA A 536 -14.10 11.26 -10.34
CA ALA A 536 -13.30 12.22 -9.63
C ALA A 536 -13.52 12.04 -8.12
N LEU A 537 -12.53 12.47 -7.31
CA LEU A 537 -12.56 12.32 -5.86
C LEU A 537 -13.57 13.28 -5.23
N ILE A 538 -13.47 14.56 -5.57
CA ILE A 538 -14.17 15.66 -4.91
C ILE A 538 -13.95 16.95 -5.71
N ASP A 539 -14.93 17.84 -5.70
CA ASP A 539 -14.76 19.26 -6.03
C ASP A 539 -14.61 20.03 -4.71
N LEU A 540 -13.41 20.54 -4.45
CA LEU A 540 -13.02 21.07 -3.15
C LEU A 540 -12.79 22.59 -3.20
N ARG A 541 -13.61 23.36 -2.50
CA ARG A 541 -13.43 24.81 -2.35
C ARG A 541 -12.48 25.19 -1.22
N ALA A 542 -12.64 24.57 -0.07
CA ALA A 542 -11.80 24.86 1.07
C ALA A 542 -11.76 23.71 2.07
N ILE A 543 -10.68 23.67 2.87
CA ILE A 543 -10.61 22.87 4.10
C ILE A 543 -10.57 23.84 5.28
N ARG A 544 -11.44 23.66 6.25
CA ARG A 544 -11.47 24.43 7.48
C ARG A 544 -10.98 23.58 8.64
N LEU A 545 -9.94 24.06 9.32
CA LEU A 545 -9.40 23.45 10.52
C LEU A 545 -9.90 24.23 11.73
N ILE A 546 -10.62 23.54 12.62
CA ILE A 546 -11.24 24.14 13.80
C ILE A 546 -10.41 23.73 15.03
N PRO A 547 -9.93 24.70 15.84
CA PRO A 547 -9.06 24.41 16.96
C PRO A 547 -9.77 23.61 18.06
N PRO A 548 -9.04 22.85 18.86
CA PRO A 548 -9.60 22.20 20.05
C PRO A 548 -10.16 23.26 21.01
N ARG A 549 -11.29 22.94 21.65
CA ARG A 549 -11.94 23.78 22.65
C ARG A 549 -11.08 24.00 23.90
#